data_5bbc06764969bb075ccb4004770db0f5
#
_entry.id   5bbc06764969bb075ccb4004770db0f5
#
_cell.length_a   1.000
_cell.length_b   1.000
_cell.length_c   1.000
_cell.angle_alpha   90.00
_cell.angle_beta   90.00
_cell.angle_gamma   90.00
#
_symmetry.space_group_name_H-M   'P 1'
#
loop_
_entity.id
_entity.type
_entity.pdbx_description
1 polymer ?
#
loop_
_entity_poly.entity_id
_entity_poly.type
_entity_poly.pdbx_seq_one_letter_code
_entity_poly.pdbx_strand_id
1 'polypeptide(L)'
;MLTLSGCADFLDRDPLEQASANTFWKTEADVEKGVNALYPLLPGERDFWRDCESDNSLMTNSWGENGLGYICQGIHNAATGYLSEEWKYDHIYRILYCLDKLQGMEIKEEKKQRFEGEIRFILALKYYRMARHFGDIPLIKEKPVSLEEAALPRSPKQEVLDYAIENVNKAIEYLPETYSGDDVGRITKGAALMLKADMYLDMASYKKFHQGEEAKELWKEAASLAKKVIDLNLYGLENDFAFLFKAAANNNNKEVILAHQYMEDELTHMLPVLCSPSGVGVTGRGWASFCPTRDLVDSYEMTDGKTIYESSLYDMEHPWENRDARLKKTFMLPGVDILRPDGSYTPYMPHPAYNNPERINNEGGGITGYMYLKYNDLELEKVDASWTNFSLYRYAETLLIYAEALNEYEPYNAEIVWAVNQVRKRAGLPGVDSQLGNQERMRTIIREERRHEFVGEHKRYFDILRWKTAEVVLNQPGYGINKDEHTAIGDYTQEKFLGQERTFDPQKHYLWPIPQSARDKNPNLTQNPNW
;
A
#
# COMPACT_ATOMS: atom_id res chain seq x y z
N MET A 1 -27.98 -57.20 -35.86
CA MET A 1 -28.00 -56.02 -34.97
C MET A 1 -26.79 -56.12 -34.06
N LEU A 2 -25.70 -55.45 -34.43
CA LEU A 2 -24.48 -55.39 -33.59
C LEU A 2 -24.59 -54.16 -32.66
N THR A 3 -24.68 -54.39 -31.37
CA THR A 3 -24.61 -53.36 -30.36
C THR A 3 -23.16 -53.00 -30.13
N LEU A 4 -22.77 -51.79 -30.57
CA LEU A 4 -21.50 -51.17 -30.21
C LEU A 4 -21.64 -50.61 -28.79
N SER A 5 -21.10 -51.33 -27.79
CA SER A 5 -20.85 -50.79 -26.46
C SER A 5 -19.55 -49.96 -26.55
N GLY A 6 -19.67 -48.64 -26.69
CA GLY A 6 -18.55 -47.73 -26.53
C GLY A 6 -18.14 -47.60 -25.07
N CYS A 7 -16.86 -47.84 -24.76
CA CYS A 7 -16.29 -47.57 -23.46
C CYS A 7 -16.28 -46.04 -23.22
N ALA A 8 -17.27 -45.53 -22.51
CA ALA A 8 -17.34 -44.12 -22.09
C ALA A 8 -16.17 -43.79 -21.11
N ASP A 9 -15.73 -44.76 -20.31
CA ASP A 9 -14.65 -44.58 -19.30
C ASP A 9 -13.24 -44.34 -19.89
N PHE A 10 -13.04 -44.51 -21.19
CA PHE A 10 -11.72 -44.30 -21.81
C PHE A 10 -11.47 -42.83 -22.19
N LEU A 11 -12.51 -42.02 -22.29
CA LEU A 11 -12.43 -40.60 -22.66
C LEU A 11 -12.48 -39.68 -21.44
N ASP A 12 -12.86 -40.22 -20.28
CA ASP A 12 -12.95 -39.47 -18.99
C ASP A 12 -11.67 -39.71 -18.16
N ARG A 13 -10.51 -39.35 -18.71
CA ARG A 13 -9.26 -39.36 -17.96
C ARG A 13 -9.00 -37.97 -17.42
N ASP A 14 -9.01 -37.86 -16.09
CA ASP A 14 -8.45 -36.67 -15.40
C ASP A 14 -7.01 -36.45 -15.89
N PRO A 15 -6.58 -35.21 -16.17
CA PRO A 15 -5.20 -34.91 -16.53
C PRO A 15 -4.26 -35.39 -15.42
N LEU A 16 -3.32 -36.26 -15.74
CA LEU A 16 -2.39 -36.84 -14.77
C LEU A 16 -1.40 -35.82 -14.15
N GLU A 17 -1.28 -34.64 -14.77
CA GLU A 17 -0.34 -33.59 -14.37
C GLU A 17 -1.03 -32.32 -13.85
N GLN A 18 -2.36 -32.23 -13.85
CA GLN A 18 -3.11 -31.12 -13.31
C GLN A 18 -4.19 -31.62 -12.35
N ALA A 19 -4.24 -31.05 -11.15
CA ALA A 19 -5.29 -31.34 -10.19
C ALA A 19 -6.66 -30.92 -10.76
N SER A 20 -7.53 -31.91 -11.08
CA SER A 20 -8.91 -31.62 -11.47
C SER A 20 -9.74 -31.26 -10.22
N ALA A 21 -10.83 -30.50 -10.41
CA ALA A 21 -11.74 -30.16 -9.30
C ALA A 21 -12.32 -31.40 -8.60
N ASN A 22 -12.37 -32.57 -9.28
CA ASN A 22 -12.88 -33.82 -8.73
C ASN A 22 -11.84 -34.63 -7.94
N THR A 23 -10.54 -34.35 -8.15
CA THR A 23 -9.43 -35.09 -7.52
C THR A 23 -8.72 -34.30 -6.44
N PHE A 24 -8.82 -32.98 -6.42
CA PHE A 24 -8.04 -32.10 -5.56
C PHE A 24 -8.60 -32.09 -4.12
N TRP A 25 -9.76 -31.61 -3.84
CA TRP A 25 -10.30 -31.37 -2.49
C TRP A 25 -10.66 -32.67 -1.72
N LYS A 26 -9.65 -33.41 -1.23
CA LYS A 26 -9.84 -34.69 -0.51
C LYS A 26 -9.18 -34.74 0.86
N THR A 27 -8.11 -34.01 1.07
CA THR A 27 -7.31 -34.06 2.29
C THR A 27 -7.12 -32.67 2.89
N GLU A 28 -6.70 -32.63 4.16
CA GLU A 28 -6.30 -31.38 4.83
C GLU A 28 -5.17 -30.67 4.07
N ALA A 29 -4.20 -31.41 3.52
CA ALA A 29 -3.12 -30.83 2.72
C ALA A 29 -3.62 -30.19 1.42
N ASP A 30 -4.71 -30.71 0.83
CA ASP A 30 -5.32 -30.07 -0.34
C ASP A 30 -6.00 -28.75 0.03
N VAL A 31 -6.69 -28.73 1.19
CA VAL A 31 -7.25 -27.47 1.72
C VAL A 31 -6.17 -26.43 1.93
N GLU A 32 -5.08 -26.82 2.58
CA GLU A 32 -3.94 -25.91 2.81
C GLU A 32 -3.35 -25.35 1.52
N LYS A 33 -3.13 -26.19 0.50
CA LYS A 33 -2.70 -25.74 -0.83
C LYS A 33 -3.70 -24.77 -1.46
N GLY A 34 -5.01 -25.07 -1.32
CA GLY A 34 -6.06 -24.19 -1.82
C GLY A 34 -6.06 -22.82 -1.15
N VAL A 35 -5.85 -22.77 0.16
CA VAL A 35 -5.72 -21.53 0.93
C VAL A 35 -4.43 -20.79 0.57
N ASN A 36 -3.30 -21.52 0.49
CA ASN A 36 -2.01 -20.92 0.08
C ASN A 36 -2.09 -20.27 -1.29
N ALA A 37 -2.88 -20.82 -2.23
CA ALA A 37 -3.11 -20.24 -3.55
C ALA A 37 -3.88 -18.89 -3.52
N LEU A 38 -4.43 -18.48 -2.38
CA LEU A 38 -5.06 -17.17 -2.20
C LEU A 38 -4.09 -16.09 -1.70
N TYR A 39 -2.97 -16.45 -1.07
CA TYR A 39 -2.00 -15.46 -0.55
C TYR A 39 -1.40 -14.54 -1.63
N PRO A 40 -1.12 -15.00 -2.86
CA PRO A 40 -0.73 -14.11 -3.96
C PRO A 40 -1.78 -13.06 -4.35
N LEU A 41 -3.00 -13.15 -3.83
CA LEU A 41 -4.03 -12.12 -4.00
C LEU A 41 -3.86 -10.95 -3.01
N LEU A 42 -3.05 -11.09 -1.97
CA LEU A 42 -2.71 -9.97 -1.08
C LEU A 42 -1.98 -8.88 -1.88
N PRO A 43 -2.14 -7.61 -1.49
CA PRO A 43 -1.33 -6.52 -2.02
C PRO A 43 0.17 -6.80 -1.85
N GLY A 44 0.95 -6.56 -2.89
CA GLY A 44 2.39 -6.80 -2.90
C GLY A 44 3.18 -5.57 -3.36
N GLU A 45 4.35 -5.78 -3.95
CA GLU A 45 5.28 -4.71 -4.37
C GLU A 45 4.65 -3.67 -5.31
N ARG A 46 3.59 -4.03 -6.03
CA ARG A 46 2.86 -3.09 -6.89
C ARG A 46 2.18 -1.97 -6.11
N ASP A 47 1.87 -2.18 -4.84
CA ASP A 47 1.36 -1.12 -3.98
C ASP A 47 2.42 -0.02 -3.71
N PHE A 48 3.73 -0.34 -3.83
CA PHE A 48 4.77 0.68 -3.85
C PHE A 48 4.62 1.64 -5.06
N TRP A 49 4.35 1.09 -6.25
CA TRP A 49 4.19 1.89 -7.47
C TRP A 49 3.02 2.86 -7.36
N ARG A 50 2.01 2.48 -6.61
CA ARG A 50 0.76 3.23 -6.39
C ARG A 50 0.93 4.49 -5.55
N ASP A 51 2.10 4.72 -4.98
CA ASP A 51 2.43 6.03 -4.39
C ASP A 51 2.39 7.15 -5.46
N CYS A 52 2.54 6.79 -6.75
CA CYS A 52 2.34 7.67 -7.90
C CYS A 52 0.87 8.07 -8.17
N GLU A 53 -0.11 7.48 -7.49
CA GLU A 53 -1.50 7.95 -7.50
C GLU A 53 -1.69 9.20 -6.64
N SER A 54 -0.72 9.49 -5.75
CA SER A 54 -0.76 10.56 -4.76
C SER A 54 0.14 11.74 -5.11
N ASP A 55 0.23 12.70 -4.19
CA ASP A 55 1.14 13.86 -4.28
C ASP A 55 2.60 13.51 -3.95
N ASN A 56 2.90 12.30 -3.51
CA ASN A 56 4.23 11.88 -3.09
C ASN A 56 5.18 11.59 -4.25
N SER A 57 4.69 11.03 -5.35
CA SER A 57 5.55 10.47 -6.38
C SER A 57 5.05 10.73 -7.79
N LEU A 58 5.95 10.61 -8.76
CA LEU A 58 5.69 10.67 -10.19
C LEU A 58 6.18 9.40 -10.86
N MET A 59 5.50 8.99 -11.92
CA MET A 59 5.96 7.91 -12.79
C MET A 59 6.67 8.51 -14.02
N THR A 60 7.92 8.09 -14.26
CA THR A 60 8.75 8.60 -15.37
C THR A 60 8.17 8.23 -16.73
N ASN A 61 7.67 7.00 -16.85
CA ASN A 61 7.13 6.44 -18.10
C ASN A 61 5.78 5.76 -17.86
N SER A 62 4.81 6.07 -18.71
CA SER A 62 3.48 5.44 -18.66
C SER A 62 3.41 4.06 -19.36
N TRP A 63 4.54 3.56 -19.87
CA TRP A 63 4.59 2.39 -20.74
C TRP A 63 4.21 1.06 -20.10
N GLY A 64 4.53 0.91 -18.80
CA GLY A 64 4.42 -0.39 -18.15
C GLY A 64 3.12 -0.63 -17.44
N GLU A 65 2.38 0.41 -17.05
CA GLU A 65 1.34 0.27 -16.06
C GLU A 65 -0.04 0.73 -16.56
N ASN A 66 -0.28 0.64 -17.84
CA ASN A 66 -1.61 0.84 -18.44
C ASN A 66 -2.32 2.13 -17.94
N GLY A 67 -1.54 3.17 -17.61
CA GLY A 67 -2.06 4.46 -17.18
C GLY A 67 -2.07 4.71 -15.67
N LEU A 68 -1.26 4.01 -14.87
CA LEU A 68 -1.10 4.30 -13.43
C LEU A 68 -0.84 5.79 -13.17
N GLY A 69 0.13 6.39 -13.87
CA GLY A 69 0.45 7.81 -13.75
C GLY A 69 -0.68 8.77 -14.17
N TYR A 70 -1.74 8.28 -14.83
CA TYR A 70 -2.89 9.11 -15.21
C TYR A 70 -3.79 9.44 -14.02
N ILE A 71 -3.71 8.67 -12.92
CA ILE A 71 -4.56 8.88 -11.74
C ILE A 71 -4.27 10.24 -11.11
N CYS A 72 -3.02 10.52 -10.73
CA CYS A 72 -2.66 11.79 -10.12
C CYS A 72 -2.66 12.96 -11.11
N GLN A 73 -2.57 12.71 -12.42
CA GLN A 73 -2.75 13.72 -13.46
C GLN A 73 -4.22 14.09 -13.70
N GLY A 74 -5.17 13.28 -13.21
CA GLY A 74 -6.61 13.47 -13.43
C GLY A 74 -7.07 13.22 -14.87
N ILE A 75 -6.28 12.51 -15.70
CA ILE A 75 -6.58 12.23 -17.11
C ILE A 75 -7.06 10.80 -17.36
N HIS A 76 -7.16 9.98 -16.30
CA HIS A 76 -7.70 8.63 -16.39
C HIS A 76 -9.20 8.66 -16.75
N ASN A 77 -9.69 7.56 -17.35
CA ASN A 77 -11.08 7.40 -17.75
C ASN A 77 -11.47 5.91 -17.74
N ALA A 78 -12.72 5.58 -18.01
CA ALA A 78 -13.23 4.21 -17.93
C ALA A 78 -12.50 3.20 -18.86
N ALA A 79 -11.76 3.67 -19.88
CA ALA A 79 -10.95 2.83 -20.75
C ALA A 79 -9.48 2.69 -20.29
N THR A 80 -9.09 3.39 -19.22
CA THR A 80 -7.73 3.26 -18.64
C THR A 80 -7.54 1.85 -18.11
N GLY A 81 -6.64 1.08 -18.70
CA GLY A 81 -6.46 -0.35 -18.44
C GLY A 81 -6.08 -0.64 -16.97
N TYR A 82 -5.31 0.25 -16.36
CA TYR A 82 -4.87 0.15 -14.97
C TYR A 82 -6.03 -0.03 -13.96
N LEU A 83 -7.17 0.60 -14.18
CA LEU A 83 -8.33 0.49 -13.28
C LEU A 83 -8.83 -0.96 -13.14
N SER A 84 -8.64 -1.78 -14.16
CA SER A 84 -9.01 -3.20 -14.13
C SER A 84 -8.15 -4.03 -13.18
N GLU A 85 -7.00 -3.51 -12.73
CA GLU A 85 -6.15 -4.16 -11.74
C GLU A 85 -6.80 -4.21 -10.35
N GLU A 86 -7.73 -3.33 -10.05
CA GLU A 86 -8.52 -3.36 -8.80
C GLU A 86 -9.93 -3.94 -9.00
N TRP A 87 -10.43 -4.00 -10.22
CA TRP A 87 -11.74 -4.60 -10.54
C TRP A 87 -11.62 -6.12 -10.75
N LYS A 88 -11.24 -6.85 -9.69
CA LYS A 88 -10.83 -8.26 -9.74
C LYS A 88 -11.91 -9.24 -9.23
N TYR A 89 -13.02 -9.38 -9.95
CA TYR A 89 -14.07 -10.34 -9.62
C TYR A 89 -13.65 -11.81 -9.83
N ASP A 90 -12.64 -12.08 -10.65
CA ASP A 90 -11.98 -13.38 -10.72
C ASP A 90 -11.33 -13.77 -9.38
N HIS A 91 -10.74 -12.81 -8.65
CA HIS A 91 -10.24 -13.04 -7.29
C HIS A 91 -11.38 -13.37 -6.32
N ILE A 92 -12.49 -12.61 -6.37
CA ILE A 92 -13.68 -12.89 -5.55
C ILE A 92 -14.20 -14.30 -5.81
N TYR A 93 -14.31 -14.69 -7.09
CA TYR A 93 -14.72 -16.05 -7.47
C TYR A 93 -13.80 -17.13 -6.87
N ARG A 94 -12.47 -16.97 -6.99
CA ARG A 94 -11.48 -17.91 -6.44
C ARG A 94 -11.59 -18.04 -4.92
N ILE A 95 -11.79 -16.93 -4.21
CA ILE A 95 -11.93 -16.90 -2.76
C ILE A 95 -13.22 -17.61 -2.35
N LEU A 96 -14.35 -17.28 -2.97
CA LEU A 96 -15.64 -17.91 -2.68
C LEU A 96 -15.65 -19.40 -3.06
N TYR A 97 -14.98 -19.80 -4.15
CA TYR A 97 -14.78 -21.19 -4.51
C TYR A 97 -14.01 -21.97 -3.43
N CYS A 98 -12.92 -21.39 -2.91
CA CYS A 98 -12.15 -22.00 -1.84
C CYS A 98 -12.98 -22.15 -0.56
N LEU A 99 -13.78 -21.13 -0.22
CA LEU A 99 -14.68 -21.16 0.92
C LEU A 99 -15.77 -22.25 0.78
N ASP A 100 -16.40 -22.33 -0.40
CA ASP A 100 -17.40 -23.37 -0.73
C ASP A 100 -16.82 -24.78 -0.55
N LYS A 101 -15.60 -25.01 -1.08
CA LYS A 101 -14.93 -26.31 -0.94
C LYS A 101 -14.57 -26.63 0.50
N LEU A 102 -14.07 -25.67 1.26
CA LEU A 102 -13.74 -25.86 2.68
C LEU A 102 -14.95 -26.31 3.50
N GLN A 103 -16.15 -25.78 3.22
CA GLN A 103 -17.35 -26.16 3.96
C GLN A 103 -17.67 -27.67 3.84
N GLY A 104 -17.42 -28.27 2.67
CA GLY A 104 -17.63 -29.70 2.40
C GLY A 104 -16.54 -30.62 2.93
N MET A 105 -15.46 -30.10 3.53
CA MET A 105 -14.33 -30.92 3.99
C MET A 105 -14.51 -31.44 5.42
N GLU A 106 -14.22 -32.73 5.61
CA GLU A 106 -14.15 -33.37 6.92
C GLU A 106 -12.72 -33.34 7.47
N ILE A 107 -12.38 -32.22 8.10
CA ILE A 107 -11.06 -31.97 8.75
C ILE A 107 -11.30 -31.51 10.19
N LYS A 108 -10.22 -31.47 11.01
CA LYS A 108 -10.32 -31.00 12.40
C LYS A 108 -10.89 -29.58 12.44
N GLU A 109 -11.86 -29.36 13.32
CA GLU A 109 -12.60 -28.09 13.41
C GLU A 109 -11.68 -26.89 13.62
N GLU A 110 -10.68 -26.99 14.50
CA GLU A 110 -9.69 -25.93 14.74
C GLU A 110 -8.96 -25.52 13.45
N LYS A 111 -8.55 -26.50 12.62
CA LYS A 111 -7.89 -26.21 11.34
C LYS A 111 -8.86 -25.64 10.33
N LYS A 112 -10.11 -26.16 10.31
CA LYS A 112 -11.16 -25.63 9.44
C LYS A 112 -11.42 -24.16 9.74
N GLN A 113 -11.55 -23.79 11.02
CA GLN A 113 -11.72 -22.41 11.46
C GLN A 113 -10.53 -21.55 11.07
N ARG A 114 -9.29 -22.01 11.28
CA ARG A 114 -8.09 -21.28 10.86
C ARG A 114 -8.13 -20.98 9.35
N PHE A 115 -8.33 -21.97 8.52
CA PHE A 115 -8.40 -21.81 7.07
C PHE A 115 -9.57 -20.89 6.64
N GLU A 116 -10.73 -21.02 7.26
CA GLU A 116 -11.86 -20.14 7.04
C GLU A 116 -11.52 -18.69 7.41
N GLY A 117 -10.83 -18.47 8.53
CA GLY A 117 -10.38 -17.16 8.96
C GLY A 117 -9.44 -16.49 7.95
N GLU A 118 -8.48 -17.24 7.40
CA GLU A 118 -7.56 -16.74 6.35
C GLU A 118 -8.33 -16.37 5.06
N ILE A 119 -9.23 -17.24 4.60
CA ILE A 119 -10.05 -16.98 3.39
C ILE A 119 -10.94 -15.74 3.58
N ARG A 120 -11.62 -15.63 4.74
CA ARG A 120 -12.52 -14.51 5.04
C ARG A 120 -11.79 -13.19 5.19
N PHE A 121 -10.57 -13.20 5.74
CA PHE A 121 -9.71 -12.01 5.76
C PHE A 121 -9.42 -11.50 4.35
N ILE A 122 -9.00 -12.40 3.45
CA ILE A 122 -8.67 -12.03 2.06
C ILE A 122 -9.92 -11.53 1.33
N LEU A 123 -11.09 -12.15 1.55
CA LEU A 123 -12.36 -11.71 1.00
C LEU A 123 -12.73 -10.29 1.46
N ALA A 124 -12.65 -10.05 2.78
CA ALA A 124 -12.92 -8.75 3.38
C ALA A 124 -11.99 -7.65 2.81
N LEU A 125 -10.68 -7.94 2.74
CA LEU A 125 -9.69 -7.02 2.19
C LEU A 125 -9.99 -6.67 0.72
N LYS A 126 -10.38 -7.67 -0.11
CA LYS A 126 -10.71 -7.43 -1.52
C LYS A 126 -11.93 -6.55 -1.69
N TYR A 127 -13.02 -6.82 -1.00
CA TYR A 127 -14.22 -5.99 -1.05
C TYR A 127 -13.96 -4.57 -0.53
N TYR A 128 -13.23 -4.43 0.57
CA TYR A 128 -12.84 -3.13 1.11
C TYR A 128 -12.04 -2.30 0.10
N ARG A 129 -10.99 -2.89 -0.51
CA ARG A 129 -10.18 -2.19 -1.53
C ARG A 129 -11.01 -1.77 -2.74
N MET A 130 -11.86 -2.67 -3.26
CA MET A 130 -12.74 -2.34 -4.39
C MET A 130 -13.72 -1.22 -4.03
N ALA A 131 -14.35 -1.28 -2.86
CA ALA A 131 -15.30 -0.26 -2.42
C ALA A 131 -14.63 1.11 -2.18
N ARG A 132 -13.36 1.16 -1.75
CA ARG A 132 -12.60 2.42 -1.63
C ARG A 132 -12.37 3.09 -2.98
N HIS A 133 -12.06 2.32 -4.03
CA HIS A 133 -11.79 2.88 -5.37
C HIS A 133 -13.06 3.23 -6.13
N PHE A 134 -14.06 2.33 -6.12
CA PHE A 134 -15.20 2.40 -7.05
C PHE A 134 -16.52 2.83 -6.38
N GLY A 135 -16.58 2.91 -5.06
CA GLY A 135 -17.82 3.16 -4.34
C GLY A 135 -18.75 1.95 -4.38
N ASP A 136 -19.93 2.10 -4.96
CA ASP A 136 -20.87 1.00 -5.13
C ASP A 136 -20.33 -0.03 -6.14
N ILE A 137 -20.41 -1.32 -5.77
CA ILE A 137 -19.90 -2.44 -6.57
C ILE A 137 -20.82 -3.65 -6.44
N PRO A 138 -20.85 -4.60 -7.39
CA PRO A 138 -21.57 -5.86 -7.21
C PRO A 138 -21.12 -6.63 -5.98
N LEU A 139 -22.09 -7.04 -5.15
CA LEU A 139 -21.82 -7.83 -3.94
C LEU A 139 -22.20 -9.29 -4.15
N ILE A 140 -21.19 -10.13 -4.43
CA ILE A 140 -21.34 -11.58 -4.61
C ILE A 140 -20.94 -12.23 -3.28
N LYS A 141 -21.91 -12.84 -2.59
CA LYS A 141 -21.72 -13.44 -1.25
C LYS A 141 -21.43 -14.93 -1.29
N GLU A 142 -21.85 -15.61 -2.35
CA GLU A 142 -21.66 -17.04 -2.58
C GLU A 142 -21.05 -17.29 -3.96
N LYS A 143 -20.42 -18.42 -4.15
CA LYS A 143 -19.83 -18.79 -5.44
C LYS A 143 -20.93 -18.89 -6.51
N PRO A 144 -20.92 -18.05 -7.56
CA PRO A 144 -21.90 -18.12 -8.63
C PRO A 144 -21.71 -19.41 -9.44
N VAL A 145 -22.81 -20.01 -9.89
CA VAL A 145 -22.80 -21.21 -10.74
C VAL A 145 -23.01 -20.88 -12.21
N SER A 146 -23.39 -19.64 -12.53
CA SER A 146 -23.59 -19.16 -13.91
C SER A 146 -23.11 -17.71 -14.07
N LEU A 147 -22.94 -17.29 -15.33
CA LEU A 147 -22.63 -15.90 -15.67
C LEU A 147 -23.78 -14.95 -15.32
N GLU A 148 -25.01 -15.42 -15.38
CA GLU A 148 -26.21 -14.66 -15.03
C GLU A 148 -26.22 -14.32 -13.54
N GLU A 149 -25.92 -15.29 -12.67
CA GLU A 149 -25.78 -15.07 -11.22
C GLU A 149 -24.62 -14.13 -10.86
N ALA A 150 -23.57 -14.10 -11.68
CA ALA A 150 -22.44 -13.20 -11.52
C ALA A 150 -22.72 -11.76 -12.03
N ALA A 151 -23.71 -11.58 -12.91
CA ALA A 151 -24.04 -10.30 -13.57
C ALA A 151 -24.96 -9.43 -12.69
N LEU A 152 -24.60 -9.23 -11.41
CA LEU A 152 -25.35 -8.41 -10.48
C LEU A 152 -25.21 -6.91 -10.76
N PRO A 153 -26.25 -6.11 -10.42
CA PRO A 153 -26.10 -4.66 -10.34
C PRO A 153 -25.14 -4.28 -9.18
N ARG A 154 -24.79 -3.01 -9.10
CA ARG A 154 -23.97 -2.47 -8.02
C ARG A 154 -24.80 -2.39 -6.73
N SER A 155 -24.26 -2.92 -5.63
CA SER A 155 -24.78 -2.73 -4.27
C SER A 155 -24.20 -1.44 -3.69
N PRO A 156 -24.92 -0.75 -2.80
CA PRO A 156 -24.40 0.42 -2.08
C PRO A 156 -23.07 0.12 -1.37
N LYS A 157 -22.14 1.09 -1.40
CA LYS A 157 -20.83 0.97 -0.73
C LYS A 157 -20.97 0.51 0.73
N GLN A 158 -21.97 1.04 1.45
CA GLN A 158 -22.19 0.67 2.86
C GLN A 158 -22.49 -0.83 3.03
N GLU A 159 -23.35 -1.39 2.16
CA GLU A 159 -23.67 -2.83 2.20
C GLU A 159 -22.44 -3.70 1.94
N VAL A 160 -21.56 -3.26 1.02
CA VAL A 160 -20.29 -3.95 0.73
C VAL A 160 -19.36 -3.89 1.94
N LEU A 161 -19.26 -2.73 2.60
CA LEU A 161 -18.44 -2.58 3.80
C LEU A 161 -18.99 -3.38 4.98
N ASP A 162 -20.31 -3.43 5.18
CA ASP A 162 -20.94 -4.24 6.22
C ASP A 162 -20.61 -5.72 6.03
N TYR A 163 -20.69 -6.24 4.80
CA TYR A 163 -20.30 -7.61 4.48
C TYR A 163 -18.79 -7.86 4.68
N ALA A 164 -17.94 -6.91 4.33
CA ALA A 164 -16.50 -7.00 4.60
C ALA A 164 -16.23 -7.05 6.12
N ILE A 165 -16.94 -6.23 6.92
CA ILE A 165 -16.86 -6.23 8.39
C ILE A 165 -17.35 -7.56 8.97
N GLU A 166 -18.41 -8.14 8.45
CA GLU A 166 -18.88 -9.46 8.87
C GLU A 166 -17.79 -10.52 8.66
N ASN A 167 -17.14 -10.55 7.48
CA ASN A 167 -16.08 -11.50 7.19
C ASN A 167 -14.82 -11.28 8.05
N VAL A 168 -14.39 -10.03 8.26
CA VAL A 168 -13.24 -9.77 9.13
C VAL A 168 -13.53 -10.08 10.60
N ASN A 169 -14.79 -9.98 11.06
CA ASN A 169 -15.19 -10.41 12.40
C ASN A 169 -14.98 -11.93 12.58
N LYS A 170 -15.35 -12.73 11.58
CA LYS A 170 -15.09 -14.18 11.59
C LYS A 170 -13.58 -14.47 11.54
N ALA A 171 -12.81 -13.71 10.79
CA ALA A 171 -11.36 -13.82 10.79
C ALA A 171 -10.76 -13.55 12.18
N ILE A 172 -11.21 -12.49 12.88
CA ILE A 172 -10.76 -12.17 14.26
C ILE A 172 -11.10 -13.30 15.24
N GLU A 173 -12.26 -13.94 15.08
CA GLU A 173 -12.72 -15.06 15.92
C GLU A 173 -11.85 -16.30 15.72
N TYR A 174 -11.48 -16.64 14.47
CA TYR A 174 -10.90 -17.93 14.09
C TYR A 174 -9.38 -17.92 13.99
N LEU A 175 -8.77 -16.77 13.74
CA LEU A 175 -7.32 -16.69 13.54
C LEU A 175 -6.55 -16.71 14.86
N PRO A 176 -5.40 -17.41 14.94
CA PRO A 176 -4.52 -17.36 16.08
C PRO A 176 -3.80 -16.01 16.18
N GLU A 177 -3.25 -15.73 17.35
CA GLU A 177 -2.46 -14.52 17.58
C GLU A 177 -1.06 -14.60 16.97
N THR A 178 -0.48 -15.79 16.91
CA THR A 178 0.87 -16.05 16.37
C THR A 178 0.94 -17.38 15.66
N TYR A 179 1.93 -17.52 14.79
CA TYR A 179 2.31 -18.78 14.16
C TYR A 179 3.78 -19.11 14.45
N SER A 180 4.15 -20.38 14.26
CA SER A 180 5.53 -20.86 14.41
C SER A 180 5.89 -21.83 13.27
N GLY A 181 7.21 -22.08 13.07
CA GLY A 181 7.68 -22.97 12.01
C GLY A 181 7.30 -22.47 10.62
N ASP A 182 6.84 -23.38 9.77
CA ASP A 182 6.50 -23.10 8.36
C ASP A 182 5.25 -22.24 8.17
N ASP A 183 4.47 -22.01 9.24
CA ASP A 183 3.27 -21.16 9.21
C ASP A 183 3.60 -19.66 9.50
N VAL A 184 4.85 -19.31 9.82
CA VAL A 184 5.24 -17.91 10.03
C VAL A 184 5.00 -17.09 8.76
N GLY A 185 4.39 -15.91 8.93
CA GLY A 185 4.00 -15.03 7.82
C GLY A 185 2.54 -15.17 7.37
N ARG A 186 1.79 -16.14 7.90
CA ARG A 186 0.35 -16.27 7.67
C ARG A 186 -0.44 -15.15 8.35
N ILE A 187 -1.66 -14.95 7.88
CA ILE A 187 -2.60 -13.95 8.41
C ILE A 187 -2.97 -14.28 9.85
N THR A 188 -2.69 -13.35 10.78
CA THR A 188 -2.94 -13.48 12.21
C THR A 188 -4.19 -12.71 12.64
N LYS A 189 -4.65 -12.94 13.89
CA LYS A 189 -5.67 -12.12 14.55
C LYS A 189 -5.26 -10.64 14.56
N GLY A 190 -3.99 -10.33 14.77
CA GLY A 190 -3.47 -8.96 14.73
C GLY A 190 -3.70 -8.30 13.37
N ALA A 191 -3.45 -9.02 12.28
CA ALA A 191 -3.73 -8.53 10.92
C ALA A 191 -5.22 -8.28 10.69
N ALA A 192 -6.10 -9.16 11.18
CA ALA A 192 -7.55 -8.99 11.04
C ALA A 192 -8.07 -7.81 11.86
N LEU A 193 -7.53 -7.57 13.07
CA LEU A 193 -7.83 -6.37 13.86
C LEU A 193 -7.39 -5.10 13.15
N MET A 194 -6.21 -5.10 12.51
CA MET A 194 -5.71 -3.96 11.73
C MET A 194 -6.59 -3.64 10.53
N LEU A 195 -6.98 -4.66 9.75
CA LEU A 195 -7.89 -4.46 8.62
C LEU A 195 -9.21 -3.83 9.08
N LYS A 196 -9.79 -4.34 10.18
CA LYS A 196 -11.02 -3.78 10.72
C LYS A 196 -10.82 -2.35 11.23
N ALA A 197 -9.69 -2.04 11.90
CA ALA A 197 -9.37 -0.70 12.35
C ALA A 197 -9.25 0.30 11.19
N ASP A 198 -8.59 -0.10 10.09
CA ASP A 198 -8.47 0.71 8.87
C ASP A 198 -9.84 0.97 8.22
N MET A 199 -10.73 -0.03 8.16
CA MET A 199 -12.10 0.14 7.67
C MET A 199 -12.87 1.19 8.49
N TYR A 200 -12.82 1.11 9.82
CA TYR A 200 -13.53 2.06 10.68
C TYR A 200 -12.92 3.47 10.61
N LEU A 201 -11.60 3.57 10.50
CA LEU A 201 -10.91 4.84 10.30
C LEU A 201 -11.34 5.53 8.99
N ASP A 202 -11.42 4.75 7.88
CA ASP A 202 -11.87 5.24 6.58
C ASP A 202 -13.34 5.71 6.64
N MET A 203 -14.23 4.89 7.19
CA MET A 203 -15.66 5.22 7.35
C MET A 203 -15.87 6.48 8.22
N ALA A 204 -15.15 6.58 9.34
CA ALA A 204 -15.20 7.72 10.24
C ALA A 204 -14.73 9.01 9.55
N SER A 205 -13.59 8.93 8.84
CA SER A 205 -13.03 10.04 8.07
C SER A 205 -14.00 10.51 6.98
N TYR A 206 -14.54 9.56 6.22
CA TYR A 206 -15.49 9.88 5.15
C TYR A 206 -16.73 10.57 5.68
N LYS A 207 -17.30 10.04 6.76
CA LYS A 207 -18.47 10.64 7.42
C LYS A 207 -18.18 12.06 7.89
N LYS A 208 -17.04 12.29 8.55
CA LYS A 208 -16.67 13.61 9.06
C LYS A 208 -16.32 14.60 7.96
N PHE A 209 -15.41 14.26 7.07
CA PHE A 209 -14.82 15.24 6.14
C PHE A 209 -15.62 15.39 4.84
N HIS A 210 -16.35 14.35 4.39
CA HIS A 210 -17.17 14.44 3.17
C HIS A 210 -18.63 14.75 3.44
N GLN A 211 -19.20 14.23 4.54
CA GLN A 211 -20.63 14.44 4.87
C GLN A 211 -20.83 15.56 5.89
N GLY A 212 -19.78 15.99 6.60
CA GLY A 212 -19.88 17.01 7.65
C GLY A 212 -20.59 16.52 8.92
N GLU A 213 -20.63 15.21 9.14
CA GLU A 213 -21.29 14.60 10.28
C GLU A 213 -20.29 14.14 11.35
N GLU A 214 -20.65 14.28 12.63
CA GLU A 214 -19.87 13.70 13.70
C GLU A 214 -19.87 12.17 13.60
N ALA A 215 -18.69 11.55 13.69
CA ALA A 215 -18.50 10.10 13.52
C ALA A 215 -17.96 9.44 14.81
N LYS A 216 -18.34 9.94 15.98
CA LYS A 216 -17.75 9.60 17.28
C LYS A 216 -17.65 8.10 17.52
N GLU A 217 -18.71 7.34 17.26
CA GLU A 217 -18.69 5.88 17.51
C GLU A 217 -17.77 5.14 16.52
N LEU A 218 -17.65 5.62 15.28
CA LEU A 218 -16.72 5.03 14.30
C LEU A 218 -15.26 5.30 14.70
N TRP A 219 -14.93 6.52 15.12
CA TRP A 219 -13.60 6.86 15.65
C TRP A 219 -13.25 6.03 16.88
N LYS A 220 -14.20 5.89 17.81
CA LYS A 220 -14.04 5.09 19.03
C LYS A 220 -13.76 3.62 18.71
N GLU A 221 -14.48 3.05 17.74
CA GLU A 221 -14.26 1.66 17.33
C GLU A 221 -12.89 1.50 16.65
N ALA A 222 -12.48 2.42 15.76
CA ALA A 222 -11.14 2.42 15.17
C ALA A 222 -10.04 2.45 16.24
N ALA A 223 -10.16 3.36 17.22
CA ALA A 223 -9.22 3.44 18.34
C ALA A 223 -9.21 2.16 19.18
N SER A 224 -10.39 1.62 19.51
CA SER A 224 -10.52 0.38 20.29
C SER A 224 -9.86 -0.82 19.60
N LEU A 225 -10.01 -0.95 18.29
CA LEU A 225 -9.41 -2.03 17.50
C LEU A 225 -7.87 -1.89 17.43
N ALA A 226 -7.36 -0.68 17.19
CA ALA A 226 -5.93 -0.42 17.23
C ALA A 226 -5.35 -0.68 18.64
N LYS A 227 -6.07 -0.27 19.71
CA LYS A 227 -5.68 -0.57 21.10
C LYS A 227 -5.61 -2.08 21.36
N LYS A 228 -6.54 -2.88 20.83
CA LYS A 228 -6.48 -4.34 20.95
C LYS A 228 -5.21 -4.92 20.33
N VAL A 229 -4.73 -4.37 19.20
CA VAL A 229 -3.45 -4.80 18.61
C VAL A 229 -2.27 -4.42 19.51
N ILE A 230 -2.28 -3.20 20.09
CA ILE A 230 -1.26 -2.76 21.05
C ILE A 230 -1.24 -3.71 22.26
N ASP A 231 -2.41 -4.06 22.80
CA ASP A 231 -2.57 -4.89 24.01
C ASP A 231 -2.20 -6.37 23.79
N LEU A 232 -2.09 -6.85 22.55
CA LEU A 232 -1.52 -8.18 22.28
C LEU A 232 -0.06 -8.27 22.76
N ASN A 233 0.66 -7.15 22.84
CA ASN A 233 2.09 -7.08 23.22
C ASN A 233 3.01 -8.00 22.36
N LEU A 234 2.62 -8.26 21.12
CA LEU A 234 3.36 -9.08 20.16
C LEU A 234 4.23 -8.25 19.22
N TYR A 235 3.88 -6.98 19.07
CA TYR A 235 4.48 -6.08 18.10
C TYR A 235 5.17 -4.88 18.77
N GLY A 236 6.13 -4.28 18.08
CA GLY A 236 6.83 -3.08 18.53
C GLY A 236 7.55 -2.41 17.38
N LEU A 237 7.98 -1.16 17.53
CA LEU A 237 8.77 -0.49 16.51
C LEU A 237 10.17 -1.08 16.40
N GLU A 238 10.65 -1.30 15.18
CA GLU A 238 12.05 -1.60 14.92
C GLU A 238 12.92 -0.35 15.15
N ASN A 239 14.10 -0.57 15.73
CA ASN A 239 15.01 0.54 16.02
C ASN A 239 15.60 1.14 14.74
N ASP A 240 15.96 0.30 13.77
CA ASP A 240 16.44 0.74 12.47
C ASP A 240 15.30 0.69 11.45
N PHE A 241 14.81 1.87 11.09
CA PHE A 241 13.76 2.03 10.08
C PHE A 241 14.13 1.41 8.73
N ALA A 242 15.40 1.55 8.30
CA ALA A 242 15.83 1.04 6.99
C ALA A 242 15.89 -0.49 6.95
N PHE A 243 16.12 -1.14 8.09
CA PHE A 243 16.16 -2.61 8.19
C PHE A 243 14.84 -3.26 7.74
N LEU A 244 13.69 -2.64 8.06
CA LEU A 244 12.36 -3.16 7.71
C LEU A 244 12.16 -3.44 6.21
N PHE A 245 12.91 -2.76 5.36
CA PHE A 245 12.75 -2.77 3.91
C PHE A 245 13.85 -3.53 3.18
N LYS A 246 14.51 -4.45 3.88
CA LYS A 246 15.53 -5.37 3.37
C LYS A 246 15.09 -6.82 3.52
N ALA A 247 15.55 -7.70 2.64
CA ALA A 247 15.26 -9.14 2.70
C ALA A 247 15.67 -9.79 4.04
N ALA A 248 16.72 -9.27 4.70
CA ALA A 248 17.15 -9.73 6.02
C ALA A 248 16.09 -9.52 7.13
N ALA A 249 15.12 -8.64 6.92
CA ALA A 249 14.01 -8.41 7.85
C ALA A 249 12.82 -9.36 7.61
N ASN A 250 12.81 -10.12 6.52
CA ASN A 250 11.72 -11.03 6.20
C ASN A 250 11.46 -11.99 7.36
N ASN A 251 10.25 -11.91 7.96
CA ASN A 251 9.86 -12.73 9.12
C ASN A 251 10.82 -12.66 10.32
N ASN A 252 11.74 -11.70 10.36
CA ASN A 252 12.76 -11.50 11.40
C ASN A 252 12.72 -10.05 11.90
N ASN A 253 11.55 -9.55 12.22
CA ASN A 253 11.34 -8.25 12.83
C ASN A 253 10.10 -8.30 13.74
N LYS A 254 9.96 -7.30 14.60
CA LYS A 254 8.83 -7.20 15.54
C LYS A 254 7.77 -6.18 15.11
N GLU A 255 7.97 -5.48 14.00
CA GLU A 255 7.08 -4.38 13.59
C GLU A 255 6.04 -4.81 12.55
N VAL A 256 6.40 -5.68 11.61
CA VAL A 256 5.50 -6.13 10.55
C VAL A 256 4.42 -7.07 11.12
N ILE A 257 3.16 -6.71 10.91
CA ILE A 257 1.98 -7.47 11.34
C ILE A 257 1.52 -8.41 10.22
N LEU A 258 1.57 -7.93 8.98
CA LEU A 258 1.26 -8.71 7.78
C LEU A 258 2.06 -8.17 6.60
N ALA A 259 2.67 -9.08 5.85
CA ALA A 259 3.35 -8.77 4.59
C ALA A 259 2.95 -9.75 3.48
N HIS A 260 3.04 -9.28 2.23
CA HIS A 260 3.13 -10.18 1.09
C HIS A 260 4.51 -10.84 1.12
N GLN A 261 4.52 -12.16 1.16
CA GLN A 261 5.76 -12.94 1.31
C GLN A 261 6.42 -13.14 -0.05
N TYR A 262 7.74 -12.93 -0.10
CA TYR A 262 8.60 -13.24 -1.24
C TYR A 262 9.66 -14.26 -0.83
N MET A 263 10.22 -14.96 -1.78
CA MET A 263 11.20 -16.03 -1.56
C MET A 263 12.30 -15.94 -2.60
N GLU A 264 13.54 -16.04 -2.14
CA GLU A 264 14.72 -16.01 -3.00
C GLU A 264 14.61 -17.05 -4.12
N ASP A 265 14.93 -16.64 -5.34
CA ASP A 265 14.91 -17.44 -6.57
C ASP A 265 13.55 -18.05 -6.99
N GLU A 266 12.51 -17.98 -6.14
CA GLU A 266 11.20 -18.60 -6.44
C GLU A 266 10.07 -17.58 -6.65
N LEU A 267 9.96 -16.59 -5.74
CA LEU A 267 8.93 -15.54 -5.82
C LEU A 267 9.58 -14.19 -5.55
N THR A 268 9.92 -13.49 -6.59
CA THR A 268 10.72 -12.26 -6.55
C THR A 268 9.98 -11.08 -7.20
N HIS A 269 10.52 -9.88 -7.02
CA HIS A 269 9.99 -8.65 -7.63
C HIS A 269 11.11 -7.71 -8.11
N MET A 270 10.71 -6.69 -8.89
CA MET A 270 11.63 -5.80 -9.61
C MET A 270 11.80 -4.42 -8.95
N LEU A 271 11.37 -4.20 -7.71
CA LEU A 271 11.43 -2.86 -7.09
C LEU A 271 12.82 -2.21 -7.16
N PRO A 272 13.94 -2.89 -6.85
CA PRO A 272 15.24 -2.25 -6.89
C PRO A 272 15.60 -1.66 -8.26
N VAL A 273 15.40 -2.40 -9.36
CA VAL A 273 15.70 -1.86 -10.70
C VAL A 273 14.75 -0.73 -11.10
N LEU A 274 13.49 -0.78 -10.65
CA LEU A 274 12.50 0.26 -10.92
C LEU A 274 12.77 1.55 -10.13
N CYS A 275 13.28 1.42 -8.90
CA CYS A 275 13.58 2.55 -8.02
C CYS A 275 14.97 3.16 -8.21
N SER A 276 15.93 2.40 -8.76
CA SER A 276 17.28 2.91 -9.00
C SER A 276 17.39 3.71 -10.28
N PRO A 277 18.21 4.76 -10.31
CA PRO A 277 18.69 5.36 -11.55
C PRO A 277 19.83 4.51 -12.14
N SER A 278 20.14 4.71 -13.42
CA SER A 278 21.31 4.11 -14.06
C SER A 278 22.63 4.58 -13.41
N GLY A 279 23.60 3.67 -13.29
CA GLY A 279 24.93 3.98 -12.70
C GLY A 279 24.97 3.91 -11.17
N VAL A 280 23.91 3.45 -10.51
CA VAL A 280 23.81 3.33 -9.05
C VAL A 280 23.66 1.86 -8.64
N GLY A 281 24.20 1.53 -7.44
CA GLY A 281 24.24 0.17 -6.90
C GLY A 281 25.29 -0.73 -7.58
N VAL A 282 25.50 -1.93 -7.05
CA VAL A 282 26.54 -2.86 -7.53
C VAL A 282 26.39 -3.28 -8.99
N THR A 283 25.16 -3.24 -9.53
CA THR A 283 24.92 -3.60 -10.94
C THR A 283 24.97 -2.40 -11.89
N GLY A 284 24.79 -1.19 -11.40
CA GLY A 284 24.62 0.02 -12.20
C GLY A 284 23.35 0.02 -13.07
N ARG A 285 22.46 -0.97 -12.91
CA ARG A 285 21.17 -1.07 -13.64
C ARG A 285 20.08 -0.37 -12.87
N GLY A 286 19.35 0.49 -13.56
CA GLY A 286 18.18 1.15 -12.99
C GLY A 286 17.34 1.80 -14.08
N TRP A 287 16.02 1.88 -13.84
CA TRP A 287 15.04 2.45 -14.78
C TRP A 287 14.43 3.76 -14.30
N ALA A 288 14.72 4.16 -13.06
CA ALA A 288 14.23 5.41 -12.47
C ALA A 288 12.72 5.64 -12.69
N SER A 289 11.92 4.57 -12.52
CA SER A 289 10.50 4.59 -12.89
C SER A 289 9.64 5.41 -11.94
N PHE A 290 10.03 5.48 -10.66
CA PHE A 290 9.29 6.17 -9.60
C PHE A 290 10.13 7.24 -8.96
N CYS A 291 9.66 8.49 -9.07
CA CYS A 291 10.40 9.66 -8.67
C CYS A 291 9.65 10.42 -7.56
N PRO A 292 10.19 10.48 -6.32
CA PRO A 292 9.63 11.32 -5.26
C PRO A 292 9.53 12.79 -5.69
N THR A 293 8.48 13.48 -5.24
CA THR A 293 8.36 14.91 -5.49
C THR A 293 9.21 15.73 -4.54
N ARG A 294 9.59 16.94 -4.98
CA ARG A 294 10.24 17.93 -4.13
C ARG A 294 9.41 18.26 -2.89
N ASP A 295 8.10 18.41 -3.07
CA ASP A 295 7.20 18.72 -1.98
C ASP A 295 7.23 17.67 -0.88
N LEU A 296 7.28 16.38 -1.24
CA LEU A 296 7.47 15.31 -0.27
C LEU A 296 8.81 15.42 0.46
N VAL A 297 9.90 15.63 -0.25
CA VAL A 297 11.26 15.74 0.34
C VAL A 297 11.36 16.95 1.26
N ASP A 298 10.84 18.10 0.85
CA ASP A 298 10.85 19.33 1.64
C ASP A 298 9.95 19.25 2.88
N SER A 299 8.88 18.43 2.86
CA SER A 299 7.94 18.27 3.98
C SER A 299 8.55 17.61 5.22
N TYR A 300 9.61 16.83 5.09
CA TYR A 300 10.29 16.23 6.26
C TYR A 300 10.79 17.31 7.20
N GLU A 301 10.54 17.15 8.49
CA GLU A 301 10.90 18.14 9.52
C GLU A 301 12.41 18.23 9.74
N MET A 302 12.82 19.35 10.33
CA MET A 302 14.13 19.51 10.95
C MET A 302 14.16 18.80 12.33
N THR A 303 15.35 18.54 12.85
CA THR A 303 15.52 17.88 14.15
C THR A 303 14.94 18.63 15.35
N ASP A 304 14.57 19.92 15.16
CA ASP A 304 13.83 20.69 16.15
C ASP A 304 12.29 20.58 16.02
N GLY A 305 11.80 19.74 15.08
CA GLY A 305 10.38 19.49 14.85
C GLY A 305 9.66 20.59 14.08
N LYS A 306 10.40 21.46 13.40
CA LYS A 306 9.85 22.51 12.54
C LYS A 306 10.06 22.16 11.07
N THR A 307 9.32 22.86 10.21
CA THR A 307 9.55 22.79 8.76
C THR A 307 10.86 23.46 8.37
N ILE A 308 11.37 23.18 7.16
CA ILE A 308 12.55 23.87 6.60
C ILE A 308 12.35 25.40 6.46
N TYR A 309 11.09 25.84 6.41
CA TYR A 309 10.73 27.26 6.28
C TYR A 309 10.73 28.01 7.62
N GLU A 310 10.64 27.30 8.76
CA GLU A 310 10.50 27.87 10.11
C GLU A 310 11.72 27.64 10.99
N SER A 311 12.52 26.63 10.68
CA SER A 311 13.66 26.24 11.50
C SER A 311 14.90 27.06 11.19
N SER A 312 15.56 27.55 12.22
CA SER A 312 16.88 28.17 12.11
C SER A 312 18.02 27.16 11.89
N LEU A 313 17.73 25.86 11.94
CA LEU A 313 18.69 24.79 11.68
C LEU A 313 18.84 24.50 10.19
N TYR A 314 17.92 25.00 9.35
CA TYR A 314 18.01 24.79 7.90
C TYR A 314 19.16 25.59 7.30
N ASP A 315 20.01 24.88 6.57
CA ASP A 315 21.15 25.45 5.85
C ASP A 315 21.02 25.10 4.35
N MET A 316 20.96 26.13 3.50
CA MET A 316 20.86 25.96 2.04
C MET A 316 22.08 25.30 1.41
N GLU A 317 23.26 25.43 2.04
CA GLU A 317 24.50 24.77 1.58
C GLU A 317 24.56 23.29 2.00
N HIS A 318 23.79 22.92 3.07
CA HIS A 318 23.74 21.57 3.61
C HIS A 318 22.27 21.14 3.87
N PRO A 319 21.42 21.09 2.81
CA PRO A 319 19.95 21.00 2.94
C PRO A 319 19.45 19.67 3.55
N TRP A 320 20.31 18.67 3.63
CA TRP A 320 20.00 17.35 4.18
C TRP A 320 20.48 17.13 5.61
N GLU A 321 21.18 18.12 6.20
CA GLU A 321 21.62 18.05 7.59
C GLU A 321 20.51 18.51 8.55
N ASN A 322 20.57 18.01 9.78
CA ASN A 322 19.60 18.32 10.83
C ASN A 322 18.14 18.05 10.44
N ARG A 323 17.91 17.07 9.56
CA ARG A 323 16.56 16.65 9.11
C ARG A 323 16.14 15.37 9.83
N ASP A 324 14.84 15.09 9.79
CA ASP A 324 14.26 13.79 10.15
C ASP A 324 15.14 12.63 9.61
N ALA A 325 15.53 11.72 10.48
CA ALA A 325 16.45 10.64 10.12
C ALA A 325 15.91 9.69 9.03
N ARG A 326 14.58 9.67 8.82
CA ARG A 326 13.95 8.86 7.76
C ARG A 326 14.22 9.42 6.38
N LEU A 327 14.50 10.72 6.23
CA LEU A 327 14.75 11.36 4.93
C LEU A 327 15.86 10.64 4.15
N LYS A 328 17.06 10.52 4.73
CA LYS A 328 18.22 9.84 4.12
C LYS A 328 18.05 8.32 4.01
N LYS A 329 17.11 7.72 4.75
CA LYS A 329 16.79 6.28 4.69
C LYS A 329 15.72 5.96 3.66
N THR A 330 14.95 6.96 3.25
CA THR A 330 13.85 6.82 2.28
C THR A 330 14.27 7.20 0.88
N PHE A 331 15.16 8.18 0.73
CA PHE A 331 15.51 8.76 -0.58
C PHE A 331 17.00 8.81 -0.85
N MET A 332 17.34 8.63 -2.14
CA MET A 332 18.61 9.08 -2.72
C MET A 332 18.51 10.59 -2.91
N LEU A 333 19.39 11.31 -2.26
CA LEU A 333 19.37 12.77 -2.23
C LEU A 333 20.58 13.32 -2.99
N PRO A 334 20.40 14.36 -3.82
CA PRO A 334 21.50 14.98 -4.55
C PRO A 334 22.65 15.41 -3.64
N GLY A 335 23.88 15.12 -4.06
CA GLY A 335 25.10 15.42 -3.31
C GLY A 335 25.43 14.43 -2.17
N VAL A 336 24.55 13.49 -1.85
CA VAL A 336 24.81 12.43 -0.85
C VAL A 336 25.51 11.26 -1.53
N ASP A 337 26.55 10.74 -0.87
CA ASP A 337 27.30 9.59 -1.38
C ASP A 337 26.42 8.33 -1.50
N ILE A 338 26.53 7.67 -2.65
CA ILE A 338 25.78 6.46 -2.96
C ILE A 338 26.70 5.39 -3.56
N LEU A 339 26.37 4.13 -3.35
CA LEU A 339 27.10 2.97 -3.86
C LEU A 339 27.12 2.96 -5.38
N ARG A 340 28.32 2.69 -5.96
CA ARG A 340 28.57 2.59 -7.39
C ARG A 340 28.95 1.16 -7.82
N PRO A 341 28.89 0.85 -9.13
CA PRO A 341 29.22 -0.49 -9.62
C PRO A 341 30.65 -0.98 -9.33
N ASP A 342 31.58 -0.07 -9.14
CA ASP A 342 32.97 -0.37 -8.79
C ASP A 342 33.20 -0.55 -7.27
N GLY A 343 32.13 -0.48 -6.48
CA GLY A 343 32.16 -0.57 -5.02
C GLY A 343 32.51 0.75 -4.32
N SER A 344 32.78 1.82 -5.06
CA SER A 344 33.02 3.14 -4.47
C SER A 344 31.71 3.80 -3.98
N TYR A 345 31.86 4.79 -3.11
CA TYR A 345 30.79 5.68 -2.71
C TYR A 345 31.11 7.08 -3.23
N THR A 346 30.24 7.62 -4.09
CA THR A 346 30.40 8.97 -4.66
C THR A 346 29.08 9.70 -4.68
N PRO A 347 29.09 11.07 -4.69
CA PRO A 347 27.85 11.85 -4.68
C PRO A 347 26.88 11.49 -5.80
N TYR A 348 25.61 11.39 -5.47
CA TYR A 348 24.51 11.29 -6.43
C TYR A 348 24.25 12.66 -7.05
N MET A 349 24.43 12.77 -8.38
CA MET A 349 24.46 14.06 -9.10
C MET A 349 23.42 14.08 -10.24
N PRO A 350 22.11 14.20 -9.92
CA PRO A 350 21.04 14.08 -10.93
C PRO A 350 20.84 15.31 -11.79
N HIS A 351 21.50 16.45 -11.53
CA HIS A 351 21.29 17.67 -12.29
C HIS A 351 21.77 17.51 -13.74
N PRO A 352 21.02 18.03 -14.76
CA PRO A 352 21.37 17.88 -16.19
C PRO A 352 22.73 18.47 -16.62
N ALA A 353 23.29 19.39 -15.85
CA ALA A 353 24.62 19.96 -16.11
C ALA A 353 25.74 18.91 -15.95
N TYR A 354 25.51 17.84 -15.18
CA TYR A 354 26.47 16.75 -15.02
C TYR A 354 26.32 15.73 -16.15
N ASN A 355 27.45 15.30 -16.73
CA ASN A 355 27.44 14.31 -17.81
C ASN A 355 27.57 12.91 -17.22
N ASN A 356 26.51 12.42 -16.59
CA ASN A 356 26.43 11.08 -15.96
C ASN A 356 25.11 10.38 -16.32
N PRO A 357 25.00 9.06 -16.09
CA PRO A 357 23.79 8.30 -16.46
C PRO A 357 22.56 8.63 -15.62
N GLU A 358 22.74 9.08 -14.37
CA GLU A 358 21.66 9.35 -13.41
C GLU A 358 21.00 10.72 -13.54
N ARG A 359 21.42 11.55 -14.51
CA ARG A 359 20.89 12.92 -14.69
C ARG A 359 19.43 12.91 -15.14
N ILE A 360 18.67 13.91 -14.69
CA ILE A 360 17.27 14.13 -15.09
C ILE A 360 17.13 14.11 -16.61
N ASN A 361 16.05 13.49 -17.09
CA ASN A 361 15.69 13.35 -18.52
C ASN A 361 16.66 12.50 -19.35
N ASN A 362 17.61 11.81 -18.71
CA ASN A 362 18.37 10.76 -19.36
C ASN A 362 17.61 9.42 -19.25
N GLU A 363 17.91 8.47 -20.12
CA GLU A 363 17.37 7.11 -19.99
C GLU A 363 17.85 6.51 -18.65
N GLY A 364 16.89 6.18 -17.77
CA GLY A 364 17.20 5.73 -16.41
C GLY A 364 17.66 6.80 -15.42
N GLY A 365 17.46 8.10 -15.71
CA GLY A 365 17.81 9.20 -14.81
C GLY A 365 16.64 9.81 -14.01
N GLY A 366 15.40 9.45 -14.34
CA GLY A 366 14.21 10.00 -13.69
C GLY A 366 13.86 11.42 -14.14
N ILE A 367 12.88 12.04 -13.45
CA ILE A 367 12.33 13.35 -13.82
C ILE A 367 12.33 14.39 -12.69
N THR A 368 12.61 13.97 -11.43
CA THR A 368 12.61 14.90 -10.29
C THR A 368 14.00 15.14 -9.71
N GLY A 369 14.94 14.24 -9.94
CA GLY A 369 16.26 14.25 -9.30
C GLY A 369 16.29 13.60 -7.91
N TYR A 370 15.17 13.07 -7.45
CA TYR A 370 15.07 12.25 -6.23
C TYR A 370 14.70 10.83 -6.62
N MET A 371 15.25 9.84 -5.91
CA MET A 371 14.94 8.43 -6.11
C MET A 371 14.69 7.73 -4.76
N TYR A 372 14.12 6.51 -4.79
CA TYR A 372 13.84 5.77 -3.57
C TYR A 372 15.01 4.88 -3.13
N LEU A 373 15.31 4.91 -1.81
CA LEU A 373 16.12 3.90 -1.11
C LEU A 373 15.26 2.88 -0.38
N LYS A 374 14.07 3.29 0.08
CA LYS A 374 13.13 2.40 0.75
C LYS A 374 12.70 1.28 -0.20
N TYR A 375 12.81 0.01 0.24
CA TYR A 375 12.65 -1.20 -0.58
C TYR A 375 13.66 -1.34 -1.73
N ASN A 376 14.72 -0.56 -1.74
CA ASN A 376 15.74 -0.59 -2.77
C ASN A 376 17.10 -0.95 -2.16
N ASP A 377 17.47 -2.21 -2.27
CA ASP A 377 18.76 -2.70 -1.80
C ASP A 377 19.81 -2.54 -2.91
N LEU A 378 20.71 -1.57 -2.75
CA LEU A 378 21.75 -1.25 -3.72
C LEU A 378 22.89 -2.28 -3.79
N GLU A 379 22.97 -3.17 -2.79
CA GLU A 379 23.96 -4.25 -2.73
C GLU A 379 23.45 -5.52 -3.44
N LEU A 380 22.20 -5.52 -3.91
CA LEU A 380 21.59 -6.69 -4.54
C LEU A 380 22.15 -6.92 -5.95
N GLU A 381 22.80 -8.08 -6.18
CA GLU A 381 23.34 -8.45 -7.49
C GLU A 381 22.27 -8.76 -8.54
N LYS A 382 21.09 -9.26 -8.12
CA LYS A 382 19.93 -9.54 -8.97
C LYS A 382 18.85 -8.48 -8.73
N VAL A 383 19.07 -7.24 -9.18
CA VAL A 383 18.17 -6.08 -8.92
C VAL A 383 16.77 -6.25 -9.51
N ASP A 384 16.56 -7.17 -10.42
CA ASP A 384 15.27 -7.56 -11.01
C ASP A 384 14.64 -8.80 -10.35
N ALA A 385 15.24 -9.32 -9.27
CA ALA A 385 14.79 -10.49 -8.53
C ALA A 385 14.93 -10.31 -7.01
N SER A 386 14.48 -9.20 -6.47
CA SER A 386 14.41 -8.99 -5.02
C SER A 386 13.36 -9.88 -4.36
N TRP A 387 13.65 -10.35 -3.15
CA TRP A 387 12.70 -11.12 -2.34
C TRP A 387 12.33 -10.42 -1.03
N THR A 388 12.51 -9.12 -0.95
CA THR A 388 12.09 -8.34 0.22
C THR A 388 10.57 -8.39 0.37
N ASN A 389 10.07 -8.81 1.53
CA ASN A 389 8.64 -8.84 1.80
C ASN A 389 8.03 -7.44 1.76
N PHE A 390 6.84 -7.32 1.18
CA PHE A 390 6.13 -6.04 1.12
C PHE A 390 5.12 -5.94 2.27
N SER A 391 5.29 -4.96 3.15
CA SER A 391 4.46 -4.78 4.34
C SER A 391 3.08 -4.21 4.00
N LEU A 392 2.02 -4.92 4.43
CA LEU A 392 0.63 -4.44 4.34
C LEU A 392 0.24 -3.67 5.60
N TYR A 393 0.54 -4.24 6.76
CA TYR A 393 0.31 -3.63 8.06
C TYR A 393 1.54 -3.76 8.94
N ARG A 394 1.88 -2.71 9.66
CA ARG A 394 2.96 -2.68 10.64
C ARG A 394 2.61 -1.83 11.86
N TYR A 395 3.29 -2.07 12.96
CA TYR A 395 2.96 -1.50 14.27
C TYR A 395 2.95 0.04 14.30
N ALA A 396 3.79 0.71 13.52
CA ALA A 396 3.72 2.16 13.35
C ALA A 396 2.34 2.61 12.87
N GLU A 397 1.69 1.87 11.97
CA GLU A 397 0.34 2.18 11.50
C GLU A 397 -0.70 1.98 12.60
N THR A 398 -0.55 0.94 13.44
CA THR A 398 -1.40 0.75 14.61
C THR A 398 -1.39 1.97 15.53
N LEU A 399 -0.18 2.48 15.84
CA LEU A 399 0.00 3.66 16.67
C LEU A 399 -0.64 4.91 16.08
N LEU A 400 -0.46 5.13 14.77
CA LEU A 400 -0.98 6.33 14.11
C LEU A 400 -2.48 6.26 13.82
N ILE A 401 -3.07 5.08 13.59
CA ILE A 401 -4.53 4.89 13.58
C ILE A 401 -5.10 5.18 14.98
N TYR A 402 -4.48 4.66 16.03
CA TYR A 402 -4.90 4.90 17.40
C TYR A 402 -4.89 6.39 17.75
N ALA A 403 -3.79 7.08 17.44
CA ALA A 403 -3.64 8.51 17.72
C ALA A 403 -4.63 9.36 16.90
N GLU A 404 -4.81 9.07 15.60
CA GLU A 404 -5.73 9.79 14.73
C GLU A 404 -7.16 9.64 15.23
N ALA A 405 -7.60 8.42 15.49
CA ALA A 405 -8.95 8.16 15.96
C ALA A 405 -9.23 8.82 17.32
N LEU A 406 -8.31 8.70 18.27
CA LEU A 406 -8.43 9.38 19.58
C LEU A 406 -8.51 10.90 19.43
N ASN A 407 -7.66 11.48 18.60
CA ASN A 407 -7.67 12.93 18.40
C ASN A 407 -9.00 13.46 17.87
N GLU A 408 -9.74 12.63 17.11
CA GLU A 408 -11.00 13.06 16.52
C GLU A 408 -12.19 13.03 17.48
N TYR A 409 -12.17 12.16 18.51
CA TYR A 409 -13.30 12.09 19.46
C TYR A 409 -12.96 12.39 20.93
N GLU A 410 -11.66 12.35 21.30
CA GLU A 410 -11.19 12.55 22.66
C GLU A 410 -9.84 13.31 22.71
N PRO A 411 -9.79 14.56 22.19
CA PRO A 411 -8.53 15.26 21.87
C PRO A 411 -7.63 15.58 23.08
N TYR A 412 -8.11 15.38 24.30
CA TYR A 412 -7.34 15.55 25.54
C TYR A 412 -6.78 14.24 26.10
N ASN A 413 -6.94 13.12 25.39
CA ASN A 413 -6.42 11.82 25.80
C ASN A 413 -4.89 11.76 25.63
N ALA A 414 -4.17 11.52 26.73
CA ALA A 414 -2.69 11.48 26.73
C ALA A 414 -2.10 10.35 25.87
N GLU A 415 -2.87 9.30 25.58
CA GLU A 415 -2.45 8.21 24.72
C GLU A 415 -2.19 8.68 23.25
N ILE A 416 -2.78 9.80 22.82
CA ILE A 416 -2.49 10.43 21.53
C ILE A 416 -1.01 10.77 21.43
N VAL A 417 -0.54 11.51 22.42
CA VAL A 417 0.86 11.97 22.48
C VAL A 417 1.80 10.78 22.66
N TRP A 418 1.44 9.83 23.51
CA TRP A 418 2.21 8.61 23.70
C TRP A 418 2.42 7.88 22.36
N ALA A 419 1.36 7.65 21.59
CA ALA A 419 1.43 6.91 20.34
C ALA A 419 2.25 7.64 19.25
N VAL A 420 2.01 8.94 19.06
CA VAL A 420 2.75 9.77 18.10
C VAL A 420 4.23 9.83 18.48
N ASN A 421 4.54 10.03 19.77
CA ASN A 421 5.92 10.16 20.24
C ASN A 421 6.73 8.86 20.09
N GLN A 422 6.11 7.66 20.07
CA GLN A 422 6.84 6.43 19.77
C GLN A 422 7.45 6.48 18.36
N VAL A 423 6.67 6.89 17.36
CA VAL A 423 7.12 6.99 15.96
C VAL A 423 8.14 8.11 15.80
N ARG A 424 7.86 9.31 16.35
CA ARG A 424 8.74 10.49 16.29
C ARG A 424 10.09 10.24 16.96
N LYS A 425 10.10 9.59 18.12
CA LYS A 425 11.34 9.25 18.84
C LYS A 425 12.25 8.35 17.99
N ARG A 426 11.70 7.35 17.30
CA ARG A 426 12.48 6.51 16.38
C ARG A 426 13.08 7.33 15.21
N ALA A 427 12.34 8.34 14.74
CA ALA A 427 12.80 9.27 13.70
C ALA A 427 13.80 10.33 14.19
N GLY A 428 14.13 10.37 15.50
CA GLY A 428 15.01 11.37 16.08
C GLY A 428 14.38 12.76 16.25
N LEU A 429 13.03 12.82 16.26
CA LEU A 429 12.27 14.06 16.35
C LEU A 429 11.79 14.31 17.80
N PRO A 430 11.57 15.58 18.18
CA PRO A 430 11.03 15.93 19.50
C PRO A 430 9.59 15.45 19.65
N GLY A 431 9.18 15.25 20.91
CA GLY A 431 7.80 14.93 21.24
C GLY A 431 6.84 16.10 20.99
N VAL A 432 5.55 15.77 20.94
CA VAL A 432 4.47 16.73 20.66
C VAL A 432 3.58 16.99 21.89
N ASP A 433 4.11 16.79 23.08
CA ASP A 433 3.38 16.88 24.35
C ASP A 433 2.66 18.22 24.53
N SER A 434 3.26 19.31 24.10
CA SER A 434 2.70 20.67 24.17
C SER A 434 1.46 20.87 23.26
N GLN A 435 1.19 19.93 22.35
CA GLN A 435 0.06 20.03 21.42
C GLN A 435 -1.18 19.26 21.90
N LEU A 436 -1.12 18.56 23.03
CA LEU A 436 -2.26 17.85 23.59
C LEU A 436 -3.44 18.81 23.82
N GLY A 437 -4.61 18.44 23.31
CA GLY A 437 -5.82 19.26 23.37
C GLY A 437 -5.96 20.28 22.24
N ASN A 438 -4.92 20.55 21.46
CA ASN A 438 -5.01 21.31 20.22
C ASN A 438 -5.32 20.35 19.06
N GLN A 439 -6.60 20.00 18.90
CA GLN A 439 -7.05 18.97 17.96
C GLN A 439 -6.61 19.23 16.53
N GLU A 440 -6.71 20.46 16.04
CA GLU A 440 -6.34 20.80 14.64
C GLU A 440 -4.83 20.69 14.39
N ARG A 441 -4.03 21.20 15.33
CA ARG A 441 -2.58 21.08 15.20
C ARG A 441 -2.13 19.62 15.31
N MET A 442 -2.69 18.86 16.24
CA MET A 442 -2.40 17.44 16.39
C MET A 442 -2.83 16.65 15.15
N ARG A 443 -3.99 16.95 14.56
CA ARG A 443 -4.44 16.38 13.29
C ARG A 443 -3.41 16.61 12.18
N THR A 444 -2.89 17.83 12.07
CA THR A 444 -1.84 18.16 11.09
C THR A 444 -0.59 17.32 11.33
N ILE A 445 -0.11 17.26 12.57
CA ILE A 445 1.08 16.47 12.95
C ILE A 445 0.88 14.98 12.61
N ILE A 446 -0.24 14.38 12.99
CA ILE A 446 -0.52 12.96 12.71
C ILE A 446 -0.56 12.70 11.19
N ARG A 447 -1.15 13.60 10.41
CA ARG A 447 -1.22 13.47 8.96
C ARG A 447 0.16 13.54 8.30
N GLU A 448 1.01 14.47 8.74
CA GLU A 448 2.40 14.55 8.25
C GLU A 448 3.22 13.36 8.73
N GLU A 449 3.07 12.92 9.98
CA GLU A 449 3.75 11.74 10.50
C GLU A 449 3.39 10.49 9.70
N ARG A 450 2.10 10.30 9.33
CA ARG A 450 1.66 9.24 8.42
C ARG A 450 2.29 9.36 7.04
N ARG A 451 2.35 10.59 6.49
CA ARG A 451 2.97 10.85 5.18
C ARG A 451 4.44 10.43 5.16
N HIS A 452 5.23 10.85 6.16
CA HIS A 452 6.68 10.56 6.21
C HIS A 452 6.96 9.08 6.51
N GLU A 453 6.15 8.47 7.34
CA GLU A 453 6.32 7.09 7.79
C GLU A 453 5.99 6.07 6.69
N PHE A 454 4.92 6.30 5.92
CA PHE A 454 4.36 5.32 4.99
C PHE A 454 4.61 5.62 3.52
N VAL A 455 5.62 6.41 3.20
CA VAL A 455 6.08 6.61 1.81
C VAL A 455 6.32 5.26 1.13
N GLY A 456 5.75 5.05 -0.06
CA GLY A 456 5.88 3.80 -0.81
C GLY A 456 5.11 2.60 -0.25
N GLU A 457 4.15 2.82 0.68
CA GLU A 457 3.31 1.76 1.25
C GLU A 457 1.82 1.89 0.88
N HIS A 458 1.51 2.67 -0.15
CA HIS A 458 0.15 2.91 -0.68
C HIS A 458 -0.86 3.41 0.37
N LYS A 459 -0.40 4.21 1.35
CA LYS A 459 -1.30 4.82 2.36
C LYS A 459 -1.73 6.22 1.95
N ARG A 460 -0.81 7.03 1.40
CA ARG A 460 -1.04 8.46 1.11
C ARG A 460 -2.24 8.71 0.22
N TYR A 461 -2.42 7.96 -0.86
CA TYR A 461 -3.55 8.15 -1.76
C TYR A 461 -4.90 8.09 -1.04
N PHE A 462 -5.11 7.03 -0.25
CA PHE A 462 -6.36 6.89 0.51
C PHE A 462 -6.46 7.91 1.65
N ASP A 463 -5.35 8.28 2.29
CA ASP A 463 -5.33 9.30 3.32
C ASP A 463 -5.82 10.65 2.80
N ILE A 464 -5.31 11.13 1.65
CA ILE A 464 -5.75 12.40 1.06
C ILE A 464 -7.20 12.35 0.55
N LEU A 465 -7.67 11.19 0.06
CA LEU A 465 -9.07 11.02 -0.32
C LEU A 465 -9.99 11.06 0.90
N ARG A 466 -9.73 10.25 1.95
CA ARG A 466 -10.61 10.17 3.13
C ARG A 466 -10.62 11.46 3.96
N TRP A 467 -9.51 12.22 3.98
CA TRP A 467 -9.41 13.53 4.64
C TRP A 467 -10.02 14.67 3.80
N LYS A 468 -10.44 14.40 2.57
CA LYS A 468 -10.94 15.38 1.60
C LYS A 468 -9.94 16.50 1.30
N THR A 469 -8.65 16.14 1.24
CA THR A 469 -7.55 17.06 0.92
C THR A 469 -6.99 16.85 -0.50
N ALA A 470 -7.41 15.79 -1.19
CA ALA A 470 -6.97 15.48 -2.54
C ALA A 470 -7.21 16.63 -3.53
N GLU A 471 -8.35 17.33 -3.42
CA GLU A 471 -8.71 18.51 -4.23
C GLU A 471 -7.77 19.72 -4.03
N VAL A 472 -6.95 19.71 -2.98
CA VAL A 472 -5.91 20.73 -2.74
C VAL A 472 -4.55 20.23 -3.23
N VAL A 473 -4.12 19.06 -2.75
CA VAL A 473 -2.75 18.58 -2.99
C VAL A 473 -2.55 18.02 -4.40
N LEU A 474 -3.58 17.44 -5.03
CA LEU A 474 -3.52 16.94 -6.40
C LEU A 474 -3.85 17.99 -7.47
N ASN A 475 -4.06 19.24 -7.08
CA ASN A 475 -4.11 20.40 -7.98
C ASN A 475 -2.80 21.20 -7.94
N GLN A 476 -1.75 20.68 -7.28
CA GLN A 476 -0.41 21.26 -7.29
C GLN A 476 0.48 20.45 -8.23
N PRO A 477 1.26 21.10 -9.11
CA PRO A 477 2.21 20.41 -9.97
C PRO A 477 3.24 19.63 -9.14
N GLY A 478 3.69 18.49 -9.67
CA GLY A 478 4.79 17.73 -9.09
C GLY A 478 6.14 18.27 -9.56
N TYR A 479 6.93 18.82 -8.64
CA TYR A 479 8.25 19.40 -8.95
C TYR A 479 9.39 18.49 -8.53
N GLY A 480 10.57 18.70 -9.17
CA GLY A 480 11.86 18.12 -8.83
C GLY A 480 12.84 19.13 -8.21
N ILE A 481 14.13 18.84 -8.34
CA ILE A 481 15.23 19.69 -7.85
C ILE A 481 15.24 21.06 -8.51
N ASN A 482 16.06 21.98 -7.98
CA ASN A 482 16.30 23.32 -8.55
C ASN A 482 16.92 23.23 -9.94
N LYS A 483 16.65 24.23 -10.78
CA LYS A 483 17.25 24.36 -12.11
C LYS A 483 18.68 24.91 -12.08
N ASP A 484 19.10 25.54 -10.99
CA ASP A 484 20.45 26.06 -10.80
C ASP A 484 21.33 25.03 -10.07
N GLU A 485 22.35 24.52 -10.75
CA GLU A 485 23.29 23.55 -10.20
C GLU A 485 24.24 24.13 -9.11
N HIS A 486 24.36 25.45 -9.05
CA HIS A 486 25.24 26.14 -8.11
C HIS A 486 24.56 26.48 -6.78
N THR A 487 23.26 26.31 -6.70
CA THR A 487 22.52 26.54 -5.47
C THR A 487 22.30 25.24 -4.67
N ALA A 488 22.02 25.36 -3.40
CA ALA A 488 21.61 24.24 -2.59
C ALA A 488 20.36 23.60 -3.20
N ILE A 489 20.40 22.31 -3.46
CA ILE A 489 19.35 21.59 -4.17
C ILE A 489 18.04 21.59 -3.35
N GLY A 490 18.15 21.70 -2.03
CA GLY A 490 17.04 21.89 -1.10
C GLY A 490 16.49 23.32 -1.02
N ASP A 491 17.09 24.31 -1.70
CA ASP A 491 16.64 25.69 -1.64
C ASP A 491 15.26 25.88 -2.29
N TYR A 492 14.28 26.24 -1.48
CA TYR A 492 12.88 26.45 -1.89
C TYR A 492 12.65 27.76 -2.65
N THR A 493 13.63 28.69 -2.67
CA THR A 493 13.53 29.99 -3.35
C THR A 493 13.85 29.91 -4.84
N GLN A 494 14.52 28.84 -5.29
CA GLN A 494 14.94 28.64 -6.66
C GLN A 494 13.84 28.06 -7.56
N GLU A 495 13.93 28.35 -8.86
CA GLU A 495 13.06 27.70 -9.86
C GLU A 495 13.35 26.20 -9.90
N LYS A 496 12.28 25.40 -9.99
CA LYS A 496 12.34 23.94 -9.93
C LYS A 496 12.07 23.32 -11.30
N PHE A 497 12.59 22.11 -11.53
CA PHE A 497 12.17 21.30 -12.68
C PHE A 497 10.72 20.88 -12.49
N LEU A 498 9.87 21.15 -13.49
CA LEU A 498 8.51 20.63 -13.55
C LEU A 498 8.58 19.16 -13.97
N GLY A 499 8.11 18.26 -13.11
CA GLY A 499 8.00 16.83 -13.41
C GLY A 499 6.66 16.49 -14.03
N GLN A 500 5.55 17.02 -13.48
CA GLN A 500 4.22 16.65 -13.91
C GLN A 500 3.17 17.71 -13.56
N GLU A 501 2.30 18.02 -14.52
CA GLU A 501 1.03 18.74 -14.26
C GLU A 501 -0.02 17.81 -13.69
N ARG A 502 -0.89 18.34 -12.82
CA ARG A 502 -1.93 17.57 -12.11
C ARG A 502 -3.24 18.33 -12.08
N THR A 503 -4.34 17.59 -12.12
CA THR A 503 -5.68 18.12 -12.01
C THR A 503 -6.56 17.16 -11.23
N PHE A 504 -7.28 17.65 -10.23
CA PHE A 504 -8.25 16.88 -9.48
C PHE A 504 -9.61 17.58 -9.50
N ASP A 505 -10.60 16.93 -10.11
CA ASP A 505 -11.99 17.39 -10.09
C ASP A 505 -12.73 16.74 -8.92
N PRO A 506 -13.13 17.52 -7.88
CA PRO A 506 -13.78 16.96 -6.69
C PRO A 506 -15.17 16.37 -6.96
N GLN A 507 -15.80 16.68 -8.09
CA GLN A 507 -17.07 16.08 -8.47
C GLN A 507 -16.93 14.70 -9.14
N LYS A 508 -15.70 14.32 -9.48
CA LYS A 508 -15.38 13.14 -10.29
C LYS A 508 -14.36 12.22 -9.61
N HIS A 509 -13.20 12.74 -9.20
CA HIS A 509 -11.99 11.95 -8.93
C HIS A 509 -11.93 11.34 -7.52
N TYR A 510 -12.92 11.57 -6.64
CA TYR A 510 -13.00 10.85 -5.36
C TYR A 510 -13.38 9.37 -5.52
N LEU A 511 -13.90 8.98 -6.68
CA LEU A 511 -14.14 7.58 -7.06
C LEU A 511 -13.59 7.32 -8.46
N TRP A 512 -13.06 6.15 -8.67
CA TRP A 512 -12.66 5.72 -10.00
C TRP A 512 -13.88 5.38 -10.86
N PRO A 513 -13.78 5.52 -12.20
CA PRO A 513 -14.83 5.05 -13.08
C PRO A 513 -14.90 3.52 -13.07
N ILE A 514 -16.10 2.99 -13.20
CA ILE A 514 -16.28 1.56 -13.43
C ILE A 514 -15.62 1.23 -14.78
N PRO A 515 -14.70 0.25 -14.86
CA PRO A 515 -13.98 -0.05 -16.10
C PRO A 515 -14.92 -0.37 -17.25
N GLN A 516 -14.66 0.20 -18.42
CA GLN A 516 -15.50 -0.02 -19.60
C GLN A 516 -15.58 -1.51 -19.95
N SER A 517 -14.47 -2.23 -19.84
CA SER A 517 -14.42 -3.67 -20.07
C SER A 517 -15.33 -4.49 -19.15
N ALA A 518 -15.59 -4.00 -17.93
CA ALA A 518 -16.53 -4.63 -17.00
C ALA A 518 -17.98 -4.33 -17.39
N ARG A 519 -18.27 -3.08 -17.77
CA ARG A 519 -19.61 -2.66 -18.22
C ARG A 519 -20.04 -3.34 -19.52
N ASP A 520 -19.11 -3.56 -20.42
CA ASP A 520 -19.36 -4.29 -21.68
C ASP A 520 -19.78 -5.76 -21.44
N LYS A 521 -19.27 -6.35 -20.34
CA LYS A 521 -19.60 -7.74 -19.94
C LYS A 521 -20.85 -7.84 -19.08
N ASN A 522 -21.18 -6.80 -18.31
CA ASN A 522 -22.33 -6.76 -17.43
C ASN A 522 -23.11 -5.46 -17.64
N PRO A 523 -24.22 -5.52 -18.43
CA PRO A 523 -25.03 -4.32 -18.73
C PRO A 523 -25.78 -3.73 -17.53
N ASN A 524 -25.80 -4.44 -16.38
CA ASN A 524 -26.42 -3.94 -15.15
C ASN A 524 -25.50 -2.95 -14.38
N LEU A 525 -24.23 -2.77 -14.84
CA LEU A 525 -23.30 -1.83 -14.22
C LEU A 525 -23.53 -0.40 -14.71
N THR A 526 -24.06 0.43 -13.83
CA THR A 526 -24.09 1.89 -14.01
C THR A 526 -22.70 2.49 -13.83
N GLN A 527 -22.45 3.68 -14.37
CA GLN A 527 -21.19 4.40 -14.15
C GLN A 527 -21.27 5.29 -12.90
N ASN A 528 -20.11 5.63 -12.33
CA ASN A 528 -20.00 6.64 -11.30
C ASN A 528 -20.34 8.04 -11.86
N PRO A 529 -20.82 8.97 -11.02
CA PRO A 529 -21.16 10.33 -11.48
C PRO A 529 -19.99 11.02 -12.18
N ASN A 530 -20.30 11.75 -13.25
CA ASN A 530 -19.37 12.57 -14.05
C ASN A 530 -18.27 11.80 -14.82
N TRP A 531 -18.41 10.47 -14.91
CA TRP A 531 -17.52 9.60 -15.70
C TRP A 531 -18.10 9.13 -17.04
#